data_befb5f096595dc7ec3d7a3640f1d801c
#
_entry.id   befb5f096595dc7ec3d7a3640f1d801c
#
_cell.length_a   1.000
_cell.length_b   1.000
_cell.length_c   1.000
_cell.angle_alpha   90.00
_cell.angle_beta   90.00
_cell.angle_gamma   90.00
#
_symmetry.space_group_name_H-M   'P 1'
#
loop_
_entity.id
_entity.type
_entity.pdbx_description
1 polymer ?
#
loop_
_entity_poly.entity_id
_entity_poly.type
_entity_poly.pdbx_seq_one_letter_code
_entity_poly.pdbx_strand_id
1 'polypeptide(L)'
;MTAGYRHHVFKLLLFLHLLAAIFAVGPLVGAATTASRALRRPDADAATSAARLVRLYSYVSIVVVILGMGLMSQKAPWDSSEEVAQIGDPWIWLSLLLWVCAMAVALGLLVPSLTRAAVEIGGGGSPSALVGRVAAAGGAIGLLYAVIVLLMVYQPGG
;
A
#
# COMPACT_ATOMS: atom_id res chain seq x y z
N MET A 1 -14.56 35.32 4.35
CA MET A 1 -13.54 34.86 3.38
C MET A 1 -13.06 33.41 3.59
N THR A 2 -13.58 32.65 4.53
CA THR A 2 -12.95 31.39 4.97
C THR A 2 -13.62 30.10 4.49
N ALA A 3 -14.92 30.05 4.22
CA ALA A 3 -15.63 28.82 3.84
C ALA A 3 -15.23 28.30 2.44
N GLY A 4 -15.16 29.18 1.44
CA GLY A 4 -14.80 28.79 0.08
C GLY A 4 -13.37 28.24 -0.02
N TYR A 5 -12.40 28.85 0.67
CA TYR A 5 -11.01 28.40 0.70
C TYR A 5 -10.87 26.99 1.29
N ARG A 6 -11.54 26.70 2.40
CA ARG A 6 -11.51 25.38 3.06
C ARG A 6 -12.06 24.27 2.16
N HIS A 7 -13.14 24.54 1.42
CA HIS A 7 -13.72 23.59 0.49
C HIS A 7 -12.78 23.23 -0.67
N HIS A 8 -12.04 24.23 -1.18
CA HIS A 8 -11.01 23.97 -2.19
C HIS A 8 -9.82 23.16 -1.65
N VAL A 9 -9.38 23.43 -0.41
CA VAL A 9 -8.29 22.67 0.23
C VAL A 9 -8.70 21.21 0.45
N PHE A 10 -9.92 20.96 0.95
CA PHE A 10 -10.44 19.59 1.11
C PHE A 10 -10.44 18.82 -0.22
N LYS A 11 -11.02 19.42 -1.28
CA LYS A 11 -11.07 18.78 -2.61
C LYS A 11 -9.68 18.49 -3.17
N LEU A 12 -8.75 19.42 -2.99
CA LEU A 12 -7.36 19.24 -3.43
C LEU A 12 -6.67 18.11 -2.68
N LEU A 13 -6.78 18.06 -1.35
CA LEU A 13 -6.20 16.99 -0.54
C LEU A 13 -6.81 15.64 -0.86
N LEU A 14 -8.14 15.57 -1.02
CA LEU A 14 -8.83 14.35 -1.42
C LEU A 14 -8.36 13.87 -2.80
N PHE A 15 -8.28 14.77 -3.76
CA PHE A 15 -7.77 14.47 -5.11
C PHE A 15 -6.34 13.93 -5.05
N LEU A 16 -5.45 14.61 -4.33
CA LEU A 16 -4.05 14.20 -4.18
C LEU A 16 -3.92 12.87 -3.45
N HIS A 17 -4.72 12.64 -2.39
CA HIS A 17 -4.73 11.37 -1.66
C HIS A 17 -5.19 10.21 -2.56
N LEU A 18 -6.28 10.38 -3.30
CA LEU A 18 -6.77 9.35 -4.24
C LEU A 18 -5.77 9.11 -5.37
N LEU A 19 -5.21 10.17 -5.92
CA LEU A 19 -4.20 10.05 -6.97
C LEU A 19 -2.97 9.30 -6.46
N ALA A 20 -2.45 9.68 -5.28
CA ALA A 20 -1.33 9.01 -4.66
C ALA A 20 -1.66 7.53 -4.34
N ALA A 21 -2.87 7.22 -3.87
CA ALA A 21 -3.30 5.85 -3.60
C ALA A 21 -3.29 5.01 -4.89
N ILE A 22 -3.83 5.52 -5.99
CA ILE A 22 -3.84 4.81 -7.29
C ILE A 22 -2.42 4.54 -7.78
N PHE A 23 -1.55 5.57 -7.75
CA PHE A 23 -0.20 5.46 -8.31
C PHE A 23 0.84 4.84 -7.37
N ALA A 24 0.56 4.73 -6.07
CA ALA A 24 1.44 4.06 -5.12
C ALA A 24 0.97 2.64 -4.81
N VAL A 25 -0.29 2.48 -4.38
CA VAL A 25 -0.82 1.18 -3.93
C VAL A 25 -1.09 0.25 -5.11
N GLY A 26 -1.60 0.76 -6.23
CA GLY A 26 -1.85 -0.04 -7.43
C GLY A 26 -0.62 -0.79 -7.92
N PRO A 27 0.48 -0.10 -8.27
CA PRO A 27 1.73 -0.74 -8.67
C PRO A 27 2.35 -1.63 -7.59
N LEU A 28 2.26 -1.25 -6.30
CA LEU A 28 2.76 -2.07 -5.20
C LEU A 28 2.05 -3.43 -5.15
N VAL A 29 0.71 -3.42 -5.12
CA VAL A 29 -0.11 -4.64 -5.09
C VAL A 29 0.08 -5.45 -6.37
N GLY A 30 0.12 -4.79 -7.54
CA GLY A 30 0.38 -5.43 -8.82
C GLY A 30 1.72 -6.15 -8.85
N ALA A 31 2.81 -5.48 -8.45
CA ALA A 31 4.14 -6.06 -8.38
C ALA A 31 4.19 -7.20 -7.36
N ALA A 32 3.61 -7.03 -6.17
CA ALA A 32 3.62 -8.04 -5.11
C ALA A 32 2.86 -9.31 -5.51
N THR A 33 1.66 -9.18 -6.07
CA THR A 33 0.81 -10.34 -6.44
C THR A 33 1.35 -11.10 -7.65
N THR A 34 2.05 -10.43 -8.57
CA THR A 34 2.61 -11.05 -9.78
C THR A 34 4.05 -11.53 -9.59
N ALA A 35 4.73 -11.17 -8.50
CA ALA A 35 6.14 -11.47 -8.25
C ALA A 35 6.50 -12.96 -8.34
N SER A 36 5.59 -13.86 -7.90
CA SER A 36 5.81 -15.29 -7.97
C SER A 36 5.94 -15.84 -9.39
N ARG A 37 5.46 -15.11 -10.41
CA ARG A 37 5.61 -15.50 -11.84
C ARG A 37 7.07 -15.50 -12.28
N ALA A 38 7.85 -14.52 -11.80
CA ALA A 38 9.30 -14.44 -12.09
C ALA A 38 10.07 -15.66 -11.56
N LEU A 39 9.60 -16.28 -10.48
CA LEU A 39 10.20 -17.47 -9.90
C LEU A 39 9.75 -18.76 -10.58
N ARG A 40 8.51 -18.79 -11.08
CA ARG A 40 7.95 -19.95 -11.82
C ARG A 40 8.56 -20.10 -13.21
N ARG A 41 9.00 -18.99 -13.81
CA ARG A 41 9.80 -18.95 -15.04
C ARG A 41 11.11 -18.29 -14.66
N PRO A 42 12.13 -19.07 -14.23
CA PRO A 42 13.34 -18.52 -13.60
C PRO A 42 13.94 -17.38 -14.42
N ASP A 43 13.66 -16.16 -13.98
CA ASP A 43 14.07 -14.89 -14.59
C ASP A 43 14.60 -13.98 -13.48
N ALA A 44 15.93 -13.86 -13.42
CA ALA A 44 16.64 -13.08 -12.40
C ALA A 44 16.36 -11.57 -12.52
N ASP A 45 16.21 -11.07 -13.74
CA ASP A 45 15.97 -9.65 -14.01
C ASP A 45 14.54 -9.28 -13.61
N ALA A 46 13.56 -10.13 -13.91
CA ALA A 46 12.19 -9.96 -13.49
C ALA A 46 12.06 -10.02 -11.96
N ALA A 47 12.75 -10.95 -11.28
CA ALA A 47 12.77 -11.03 -9.81
C ALA A 47 13.39 -9.79 -9.17
N THR A 48 14.51 -9.29 -9.72
CA THR A 48 15.19 -8.06 -9.28
C THR A 48 14.30 -6.84 -9.48
N SER A 49 13.65 -6.73 -10.63
CA SER A 49 12.75 -5.63 -10.97
C SER A 49 11.53 -5.62 -10.04
N ALA A 50 10.92 -6.79 -9.78
CA ALA A 50 9.83 -6.92 -8.82
C ALA A 50 10.25 -6.48 -7.41
N ALA A 51 11.42 -6.90 -6.93
CA ALA A 51 11.94 -6.49 -5.63
C ALA A 51 12.13 -4.96 -5.54
N ARG A 52 12.65 -4.35 -6.60
CA ARG A 52 12.85 -2.90 -6.68
C ARG A 52 11.53 -2.14 -6.69
N LEU A 53 10.54 -2.58 -7.48
CA LEU A 53 9.21 -1.97 -7.55
C LEU A 53 8.50 -2.07 -6.20
N VAL A 54 8.45 -3.26 -5.58
CA VAL A 54 7.85 -3.45 -4.26
C VAL A 54 8.49 -2.52 -3.24
N ARG A 55 9.81 -2.44 -3.20
CA ARG A 55 10.54 -1.55 -2.28
C ARG A 55 10.20 -0.09 -2.51
N LEU A 56 10.27 0.37 -3.77
CA LEU A 56 10.00 1.77 -4.14
C LEU A 56 8.58 2.17 -3.75
N TYR A 57 7.58 1.40 -4.18
CA TYR A 57 6.18 1.74 -3.93
C TYR A 57 5.75 1.53 -2.47
N SER A 58 6.43 0.67 -1.71
CA SER A 58 6.28 0.61 -0.26
C SER A 58 6.63 1.97 0.37
N TYR A 59 7.76 2.57 0.02
CA TYR A 59 8.10 3.90 0.52
C TYR A 59 7.17 5.01 -0.01
N VAL A 60 6.78 4.94 -1.27
CA VAL A 60 5.83 5.92 -1.84
C VAL A 60 4.47 5.84 -1.15
N SER A 61 4.05 4.67 -0.65
CA SER A 61 2.80 4.53 0.11
C SER A 61 2.76 5.35 1.41
N ILE A 62 3.92 5.75 1.95
CA ILE A 62 4.00 6.66 3.11
C ILE A 62 3.35 8.01 2.77
N VAL A 63 3.52 8.51 1.54
CA VAL A 63 2.91 9.75 1.07
C VAL A 63 1.38 9.65 1.10
N VAL A 64 0.82 8.47 0.77
CA VAL A 64 -0.62 8.22 0.85
C VAL A 64 -1.12 8.40 2.29
N VAL A 65 -0.39 7.83 3.25
CA VAL A 65 -0.73 7.95 4.69
C VAL A 65 -0.66 9.40 5.14
N ILE A 66 0.40 10.13 4.78
CA ILE A 66 0.56 11.56 5.14
C ILE A 66 -0.59 12.40 4.59
N LEU A 67 -0.96 12.20 3.32
CA LEU A 67 -2.08 12.90 2.70
C LEU A 67 -3.41 12.54 3.35
N GLY A 68 -3.61 11.26 3.71
CA GLY A 68 -4.78 10.79 4.45
C GLY A 68 -4.90 11.45 5.83
N MET A 69 -3.80 11.55 6.58
CA MET A 69 -3.77 12.26 7.87
C MET A 69 -4.09 13.75 7.71
N GLY A 70 -3.59 14.38 6.64
CA GLY A 70 -3.92 15.77 6.31
C GLY A 70 -5.40 15.96 5.95
N LEU A 71 -6.05 14.94 5.40
CA LEU A 71 -7.47 14.97 5.05
C LEU A 71 -8.38 14.85 6.28
N MET A 72 -7.98 14.08 7.30
CA MET A 72 -8.75 13.88 8.53
C MET A 72 -9.03 15.19 9.26
N SER A 73 -8.06 16.11 9.31
CA SER A 73 -8.18 17.42 9.99
C SER A 73 -9.01 18.42 9.21
N GLN A 74 -9.59 18.07 8.06
CA GLN A 74 -10.47 18.93 7.30
C GLN A 74 -11.93 18.74 7.76
N LYS A 75 -12.70 19.83 7.71
CA LYS A 75 -14.14 19.76 7.98
C LYS A 75 -14.87 19.11 6.81
N ALA A 76 -15.86 18.27 7.15
CA ALA A 76 -16.68 17.60 6.16
C ALA A 76 -17.40 18.62 5.26
N PRO A 77 -17.42 18.44 3.93
CA PRO A 77 -18.08 19.40 3.02
C PRO A 77 -19.60 19.37 3.09
N TRP A 78 -20.19 18.31 3.67
CA TRP A 78 -21.63 18.14 3.88
C TRP A 78 -22.09 18.61 5.26
N ASP A 79 -21.18 18.68 6.25
CA ASP A 79 -21.43 19.25 7.56
C ASP A 79 -20.16 19.98 8.04
N SER A 80 -20.21 21.31 8.10
CA SER A 80 -19.08 22.15 8.51
C SER A 80 -18.80 22.10 10.02
N SER A 81 -19.65 21.46 10.80
CA SER A 81 -19.47 21.25 12.25
C SER A 81 -18.63 20.02 12.57
N GLU A 82 -18.58 19.05 11.66
CA GLU A 82 -17.87 17.77 11.85
C GLU A 82 -16.57 17.70 11.05
N GLU A 83 -15.55 17.07 11.63
CA GLU A 83 -14.33 16.69 10.91
C GLU A 83 -14.59 15.44 10.05
N VAL A 84 -13.86 15.28 8.95
CA VAL A 84 -13.99 14.11 8.05
C VAL A 84 -13.73 12.81 8.80
N ALA A 85 -12.81 12.84 9.77
CA ALA A 85 -12.51 11.73 10.65
C ALA A 85 -11.74 12.24 11.87
N GLN A 86 -11.89 11.57 13.01
CA GLN A 86 -11.18 11.92 14.23
C GLN A 86 -10.07 10.89 14.53
N ILE A 87 -9.00 11.34 15.16
CA ILE A 87 -7.90 10.44 15.59
C ILE A 87 -8.42 9.34 16.55
N GLY A 88 -9.56 9.56 17.21
CA GLY A 88 -10.22 8.58 18.07
C GLY A 88 -10.93 7.46 17.34
N ASP A 89 -11.18 7.57 16.03
CA ASP A 89 -11.96 6.60 15.27
C ASP A 89 -11.21 5.27 15.13
N PRO A 90 -11.81 4.13 15.53
CA PRO A 90 -11.10 2.85 15.57
C PRO A 90 -10.68 2.35 14.18
N TRP A 91 -11.42 2.70 13.12
CA TRP A 91 -11.11 2.30 11.75
C TRP A 91 -9.79 2.91 11.24
N ILE A 92 -9.40 4.10 11.74
CA ILE A 92 -8.15 4.77 11.38
C ILE A 92 -6.96 3.98 11.94
N TRP A 93 -7.00 3.66 13.24
CA TRP A 93 -5.94 2.87 13.87
C TRP A 93 -5.82 1.48 13.29
N LEU A 94 -6.95 0.85 12.98
CA LEU A 94 -6.95 -0.46 12.32
C LEU A 94 -6.33 -0.37 10.92
N SER A 95 -6.71 0.64 10.11
CA SER A 95 -6.12 0.85 8.79
C SER A 95 -4.62 1.12 8.85
N LEU A 96 -4.16 1.92 9.82
CA LEU A 96 -2.75 2.20 10.03
C LEU A 96 -1.97 0.95 10.46
N LEU A 97 -2.54 0.15 11.36
CA LEU A 97 -1.95 -1.13 11.77
C LEU A 97 -1.82 -2.10 10.59
N LEU A 98 -2.86 -2.25 9.80
CA LEU A 98 -2.85 -3.10 8.60
C LEU A 98 -1.83 -2.61 7.57
N TRP A 99 -1.69 -1.29 7.41
CA TRP A 99 -0.66 -0.71 6.56
C TRP A 99 0.75 -1.01 7.07
N VAL A 100 1.02 -0.89 8.37
CA VAL A 100 2.31 -1.27 8.97
C VAL A 100 2.59 -2.75 8.76
N CYS A 101 1.59 -3.62 8.93
CA CYS A 101 1.70 -5.05 8.63
C CYS A 101 2.03 -5.31 7.16
N ALA A 102 1.36 -4.61 6.22
CA ALA A 102 1.64 -4.72 4.79
C ALA A 102 3.08 -4.30 4.47
N MET A 103 3.57 -3.20 5.07
CA MET A 103 4.95 -2.73 4.95
C MET A 103 5.95 -3.76 5.50
N ALA A 104 5.67 -4.35 6.66
CA ALA A 104 6.52 -5.39 7.27
C ALA A 104 6.61 -6.63 6.36
N VAL A 105 5.49 -7.08 5.80
CA VAL A 105 5.46 -8.20 4.85
C VAL A 105 6.19 -7.84 3.56
N ALA A 106 5.98 -6.64 3.01
CA ALA A 106 6.62 -6.21 1.77
C ALA A 106 8.15 -6.10 1.91
N LEU A 107 8.62 -5.35 2.91
CA LEU A 107 10.05 -5.05 3.09
C LEU A 107 10.81 -6.13 3.85
N GLY A 108 10.16 -6.79 4.83
CA GLY A 108 10.79 -7.81 5.67
C GLY A 108 10.72 -9.22 5.10
N LEU A 109 9.75 -9.53 4.26
CA LEU A 109 9.55 -10.88 3.73
C LEU A 109 9.65 -10.94 2.20
N LEU A 110 8.86 -10.14 1.48
CA LEU A 110 8.75 -10.25 0.02
C LEU A 110 10.04 -9.78 -0.69
N VAL A 111 10.52 -8.58 -0.38
CA VAL A 111 11.74 -8.03 -1.00
C VAL A 111 12.96 -8.89 -0.75
N PRO A 112 13.29 -9.35 0.48
CA PRO A 112 14.43 -10.25 0.69
C PRO A 112 14.28 -11.60 -0.03
N SER A 113 13.06 -12.15 -0.10
CA SER A 113 12.81 -13.41 -0.79
C SER A 113 13.03 -13.28 -2.29
N LEU A 114 12.60 -12.19 -2.91
CA LEU A 114 12.81 -11.90 -4.32
C LEU A 114 14.30 -11.66 -4.64
N THR A 115 15.00 -10.93 -3.77
CA THR A 115 16.44 -10.69 -3.94
C THR A 115 17.24 -11.99 -3.87
N ARG A 116 16.91 -12.88 -2.90
CA ARG A 116 17.53 -14.21 -2.82
C ARG A 116 17.24 -15.06 -4.04
N ALA A 117 15.97 -15.07 -4.50
CA ALA A 117 15.58 -15.78 -5.70
C ALA A 117 16.35 -15.31 -6.94
N ALA A 118 16.52 -13.99 -7.11
CA ALA A 118 17.29 -13.42 -8.23
C ALA A 118 18.75 -13.90 -8.23
N VAL A 119 19.40 -13.91 -7.06
CA VAL A 119 20.78 -14.42 -6.91
C VAL A 119 20.85 -15.91 -7.23
N GLU A 120 19.92 -16.72 -6.72
CA GLU A 120 19.87 -18.17 -6.96
C GLU A 120 19.68 -18.48 -8.46
N ILE A 121 18.75 -17.78 -9.13
CA ILE A 121 18.51 -17.94 -10.57
C ILE A 121 19.77 -17.52 -11.37
N GLY A 122 20.39 -16.38 -11.01
CA GLY A 122 21.61 -15.90 -11.69
C GLY A 122 22.78 -16.86 -11.55
N GLY A 123 22.82 -17.67 -10.49
CA GLY A 123 23.79 -18.77 -10.30
C GLY A 123 23.41 -20.09 -10.98
N GLY A 124 22.34 -20.13 -11.78
CA GLY A 124 21.85 -21.34 -12.46
C GLY A 124 21.01 -22.26 -11.58
N GLY A 125 20.64 -21.81 -10.38
CA GLY A 125 19.78 -22.56 -9.46
C GLY A 125 18.29 -22.38 -9.75
N SER A 126 17.45 -23.10 -8.98
CA SER A 126 15.98 -23.02 -9.07
C SER A 126 15.38 -22.63 -7.72
N PRO A 127 14.73 -21.44 -7.61
CA PRO A 127 14.18 -20.93 -6.35
C PRO A 127 12.82 -21.54 -6.00
N SER A 128 12.62 -22.83 -6.28
CA SER A 128 11.33 -23.53 -6.10
C SER A 128 10.76 -23.39 -4.68
N ALA A 129 11.64 -23.44 -3.66
CA ALA A 129 11.26 -23.26 -2.26
C ALA A 129 10.73 -21.84 -1.94
N LEU A 130 11.11 -20.83 -2.72
CA LEU A 130 10.68 -19.44 -2.51
C LEU A 130 9.36 -19.10 -3.21
N VAL A 131 8.93 -19.89 -4.21
CA VAL A 131 7.71 -19.61 -5.00
C VAL A 131 6.48 -19.48 -4.11
N GLY A 132 6.26 -20.45 -3.23
CA GLY A 132 5.11 -20.45 -2.31
C GLY A 132 5.16 -19.28 -1.35
N ARG A 133 6.34 -18.98 -0.80
CA ARG A 133 6.54 -17.86 0.14
C ARG A 133 6.28 -16.50 -0.51
N VAL A 134 6.78 -16.30 -1.71
CA VAL A 134 6.57 -15.06 -2.48
C VAL A 134 5.10 -14.91 -2.87
N ALA A 135 4.44 -16.01 -3.29
CA ALA A 135 3.02 -15.98 -3.63
C ALA A 135 2.14 -15.65 -2.41
N ALA A 136 2.42 -16.28 -1.26
CA ALA A 136 1.69 -16.03 -0.03
C ALA A 136 1.88 -14.58 0.47
N ALA A 137 3.12 -14.08 0.46
CA ALA A 137 3.42 -12.70 0.84
C ALA A 137 2.72 -11.68 -0.09
N GLY A 138 2.74 -11.92 -1.40
CA GLY A 138 2.05 -11.07 -2.37
C GLY A 138 0.54 -11.08 -2.18
N GLY A 139 -0.06 -12.26 -1.96
CA GLY A 139 -1.48 -12.40 -1.65
C GLY A 139 -1.88 -11.70 -0.34
N ALA A 140 -1.06 -11.84 0.71
CA ALA A 140 -1.28 -11.16 1.98
C ALA A 140 -1.27 -9.62 1.83
N ILE A 141 -0.30 -9.07 1.09
CA ILE A 141 -0.24 -7.62 0.80
C ILE A 141 -1.51 -7.17 0.08
N GLY A 142 -1.94 -7.90 -0.96
CA GLY A 142 -3.15 -7.58 -1.71
C GLY A 142 -4.39 -7.58 -0.81
N LEU A 143 -4.54 -8.59 0.05
CA LEU A 143 -5.66 -8.70 0.98
C LEU A 143 -5.64 -7.57 2.02
N LEU A 144 -4.48 -7.25 2.61
CA LEU A 144 -4.34 -6.17 3.58
C LEU A 144 -4.77 -4.82 2.98
N TYR A 145 -4.32 -4.49 1.77
CA TYR A 145 -4.73 -3.25 1.12
C TYR A 145 -6.22 -3.25 0.73
N ALA A 146 -6.79 -4.39 0.32
CA ALA A 146 -8.22 -4.50 0.06
C ALA A 146 -9.05 -4.22 1.33
N VAL A 147 -8.62 -4.74 2.48
CA VAL A 147 -9.27 -4.47 3.77
C VAL A 147 -9.11 -3.01 4.18
N ILE A 148 -7.94 -2.40 3.98
CA ILE A 148 -7.73 -0.96 4.24
C ILE A 148 -8.70 -0.11 3.42
N VAL A 149 -8.85 -0.38 2.13
CA VAL A 149 -9.81 0.34 1.26
C VAL A 149 -11.24 0.16 1.77
N LEU A 150 -11.61 -1.06 2.18
CA LEU A 150 -12.93 -1.33 2.75
C LEU A 150 -13.18 -0.53 4.03
N LEU A 151 -12.20 -0.47 4.94
CA LEU A 151 -12.30 0.34 6.17
C LEU A 151 -12.45 1.84 5.85
N MET A 152 -11.73 2.34 4.85
CA MET A 152 -11.84 3.74 4.42
C MET A 152 -13.19 4.09 3.79
N VAL A 153 -13.85 3.12 3.15
CA VAL A 153 -15.17 3.33 2.52
C VAL A 153 -16.29 3.23 3.54
N TYR A 154 -16.24 2.21 4.42
CA TYR A 154 -17.34 1.94 5.36
C TYR A 154 -17.19 2.65 6.71
N GLN A 155 -16.01 3.09 7.08
CA GLN A 155 -15.70 3.84 8.32
C GLN A 155 -16.41 3.30 9.57
N PRO A 156 -16.25 2.01 9.92
CA PRO A 156 -17.01 1.41 11.02
C PRO A 156 -16.63 2.05 12.36
N GLY A 157 -17.63 2.61 13.05
CA GLY A 157 -17.46 3.26 14.36
C GLY A 157 -17.03 4.72 14.28
N GLY A 158 -17.16 5.37 13.11
CA GLY A 158 -17.06 6.81 12.89
C GLY A 158 -18.42 7.47 12.76
#